data_1c5ceeef6e8f98db9d5769db15c9397c
#
_entry.id   1c5ceeef6e8f98db9d5769db15c9397c
#
_cell.length_a   1.000
_cell.length_b   1.000
_cell.length_c   1.000
_cell.angle_alpha   90.00
_cell.angle_beta   90.00
_cell.angle_gamma   90.00
#
_symmetry.space_group_name_H-M   'P 1'
#
loop_
_entity.id
_entity.type
_entity.pdbx_description
1 polymer ?
#
loop_
_entity_poly.entity_id
_entity_poly.type
_entity_poly.pdbx_seq_one_letter_code
_entity_poly.pdbx_strand_id
1 'polypeptide(L)'
;KGSKRSKTMKIFLDTANLDTIRMYNDMGLVDGITTNPSLLAKEGGDPQKTMEEISRIIKGDVSLEVVSTDYDGMMEEGRQLRKYGDNVIVKCPMTGEGLKACKSLTAEGIPVNITLVFSPNQALLAAKAGAKYVSPFIGRLDDIGHTGMDLIKEIKQIFGNYDFKTQILVASIRHPQHVVDAGKIGADVVTVPAAVLGKMLNHTL
;
A
#
# COMPACT_ATOMS: atom_id res chain seq x y z
N LYS A 1 14.63 -21.68 -14.91
CA LYS A 1 14.04 -20.64 -15.80
C LYS A 1 13.05 -19.87 -14.93
N GLY A 2 13.52 -18.78 -14.29
CA GLY A 2 12.67 -17.91 -13.50
C GLY A 2 11.64 -17.21 -14.39
N SER A 3 10.37 -17.26 -14.00
CA SER A 3 9.31 -16.46 -14.60
C SER A 3 9.74 -14.99 -14.54
N LYS A 4 9.97 -14.36 -15.70
CA LYS A 4 10.14 -12.93 -15.79
C LYS A 4 8.83 -12.31 -15.29
N ARG A 5 8.82 -11.76 -14.05
CA ARG A 5 7.74 -10.88 -13.62
C ARG A 5 7.59 -9.79 -14.68
N SER A 6 6.36 -9.59 -15.16
CA SER A 6 6.04 -8.39 -15.94
C SER A 6 6.40 -7.18 -15.07
N LYS A 7 7.44 -6.44 -15.47
CA LYS A 7 8.00 -5.34 -14.66
C LYS A 7 7.31 -4.02 -15.04
N THR A 8 6.03 -3.92 -14.76
CA THR A 8 5.37 -2.60 -14.75
C THR A 8 5.25 -2.16 -13.30
N MET A 9 5.74 -0.96 -12.99
CA MET A 9 5.46 -0.32 -11.70
C MET A 9 3.98 0.03 -11.65
N LYS A 10 3.29 -0.42 -10.59
CA LYS A 10 1.88 -0.09 -10.37
C LYS A 10 1.75 1.27 -9.69
N ILE A 11 0.72 2.01 -10.08
CA ILE A 11 0.34 3.26 -9.42
C ILE A 11 -0.98 3.02 -8.67
N PHE A 12 -0.91 3.06 -7.34
CA PHE A 12 -2.09 3.11 -6.49
C PHE A 12 -2.41 4.56 -6.14
N LEU A 13 -3.68 4.86 -5.97
CA LEU A 13 -4.13 6.17 -5.51
C LEU A 13 -4.42 6.12 -4.01
N ASP A 14 -3.86 7.07 -3.25
CA ASP A 14 -4.02 7.17 -1.80
C ASP A 14 -5.17 8.13 -1.47
N THR A 15 -6.39 7.61 -1.45
CA THR A 15 -7.61 8.39 -1.21
C THR A 15 -8.80 7.49 -0.89
N ALA A 16 -9.83 8.05 -0.25
CA ALA A 16 -11.14 7.44 -0.10
C ALA A 16 -12.24 8.21 -0.87
N ASN A 17 -11.88 9.27 -1.60
CA ASN A 17 -12.83 10.08 -2.36
C ASN A 17 -13.26 9.38 -3.64
N LEU A 18 -14.53 8.97 -3.72
CA LEU A 18 -15.08 8.18 -4.81
C LEU A 18 -15.03 8.88 -6.17
N ASP A 19 -15.27 10.19 -6.21
CA ASP A 19 -15.28 10.94 -7.47
C ASP A 19 -13.85 11.05 -8.02
N THR A 20 -12.89 11.31 -7.17
CA THR A 20 -11.48 11.32 -7.53
C THR A 20 -11.00 9.93 -8.01
N ILE A 21 -11.44 8.86 -7.35
CA ILE A 21 -11.13 7.48 -7.75
C ILE A 21 -11.69 7.21 -9.15
N ARG A 22 -12.97 7.53 -9.41
CA ARG A 22 -13.59 7.32 -10.73
C ARG A 22 -12.85 8.10 -11.80
N MET A 23 -12.57 9.39 -11.56
CA MET A 23 -11.88 10.25 -12.52
C MET A 23 -10.54 9.68 -12.98
N TYR A 24 -9.66 9.28 -12.05
CA TYR A 24 -8.35 8.74 -12.41
C TYR A 24 -8.41 7.29 -12.92
N ASN A 25 -9.38 6.51 -12.45
CA ASN A 25 -9.61 5.15 -12.97
C ASN A 25 -10.07 5.18 -14.43
N ASP A 26 -10.95 6.12 -14.80
CA ASP A 26 -11.42 6.29 -16.19
C ASP A 26 -10.29 6.72 -17.13
N MET A 27 -9.27 7.41 -16.62
CA MET A 27 -8.05 7.72 -17.38
C MET A 27 -7.12 6.50 -17.55
N GLY A 28 -7.40 5.36 -16.89
CA GLY A 28 -6.55 4.17 -16.92
C GLY A 28 -5.22 4.32 -16.14
N LEU A 29 -5.17 5.24 -15.18
CA LEU A 29 -3.94 5.55 -14.44
C LEU A 29 -3.82 4.83 -13.09
N VAL A 30 -4.88 4.15 -12.64
CA VAL A 30 -4.96 3.57 -11.30
C VAL A 30 -4.97 2.05 -11.37
N ASP A 31 -3.94 1.44 -10.79
CA ASP A 31 -3.81 -0.02 -10.67
C ASP A 31 -4.36 -0.56 -9.34
N GLY A 32 -4.67 0.32 -8.40
CA GLY A 32 -5.20 -0.05 -7.08
C GLY A 32 -5.39 1.17 -6.18
N ILE A 33 -5.87 0.92 -4.97
CA ILE A 33 -6.16 1.97 -3.98
C ILE A 33 -5.50 1.62 -2.66
N THR A 34 -5.02 2.64 -1.95
CA THR A 34 -4.79 2.58 -0.50
C THR A 34 -5.70 3.57 0.21
N THR A 35 -6.31 3.13 1.29
CA THR A 35 -7.02 3.98 2.22
C THR A 35 -6.44 3.85 3.61
N ASN A 36 -6.95 4.66 4.52
CA ASN A 36 -6.73 4.55 5.96
C ASN A 36 -7.91 5.18 6.70
N PRO A 37 -8.07 4.95 8.02
CA PRO A 37 -9.19 5.49 8.78
C PRO A 37 -9.33 7.01 8.68
N SER A 38 -8.22 7.74 8.62
CA SER A 38 -8.22 9.21 8.49
C SER A 38 -8.74 9.70 7.14
N LEU A 39 -8.41 9.00 6.05
CA LEU A 39 -8.93 9.31 4.72
C LEU A 39 -10.43 9.01 4.64
N LEU A 40 -10.89 7.89 5.16
CA LEU A 40 -12.31 7.54 5.21
C LEU A 40 -13.10 8.57 6.04
N ALA A 41 -12.57 8.97 7.21
CA ALA A 41 -13.22 9.95 8.07
C ALA A 41 -13.38 11.33 7.41
N LYS A 42 -12.45 11.75 6.53
CA LYS A 42 -12.54 13.02 5.79
C LYS A 42 -13.69 13.08 4.79
N GLU A 43 -14.05 11.95 4.20
CA GLU A 43 -15.15 11.90 3.22
C GLU A 43 -16.52 12.00 3.88
N GLY A 44 -16.61 11.73 5.18
CA GLY A 44 -17.90 11.68 5.89
C GLY A 44 -18.76 10.49 5.46
N GLY A 45 -19.99 10.46 5.92
CA GLY A 45 -20.92 9.36 5.59
C GLY A 45 -20.59 8.04 6.27
N ASP A 46 -20.97 6.94 5.62
CA ASP A 46 -20.76 5.58 6.11
C ASP A 46 -19.46 4.98 5.54
N PRO A 47 -18.41 4.78 6.38
CA PRO A 47 -17.15 4.23 5.92
C PRO A 47 -17.28 2.84 5.28
N GLN A 48 -18.20 2.00 5.76
CA GLN A 48 -18.40 0.66 5.22
C GLN A 48 -18.89 0.72 3.78
N LYS A 49 -19.90 1.54 3.51
CA LYS A 49 -20.41 1.75 2.14
C LYS A 49 -19.33 2.32 1.21
N THR A 50 -18.50 3.23 1.72
CA THR A 50 -17.39 3.79 0.95
C THR A 50 -16.38 2.70 0.59
N MET A 51 -15.98 1.85 1.53
CA MET A 51 -15.04 0.74 1.30
C MET A 51 -15.59 -0.30 0.31
N GLU A 52 -16.86 -0.67 0.43
CA GLU A 52 -17.55 -1.56 -0.54
C GLU A 52 -17.55 -0.96 -1.95
N GLU A 53 -17.88 0.32 -2.06
CA GLU A 53 -17.93 1.00 -3.36
C GLU A 53 -16.56 1.08 -4.01
N ILE A 54 -15.51 1.44 -3.25
CA ILE A 54 -14.13 1.45 -3.74
C ILE A 54 -13.75 0.06 -4.27
N SER A 55 -14.02 -1.00 -3.49
CA SER A 55 -13.70 -2.38 -3.85
C SER A 55 -14.43 -2.84 -5.12
N ARG A 56 -15.62 -2.30 -5.39
CA ARG A 56 -16.41 -2.58 -6.60
C ARG A 56 -15.91 -1.82 -7.83
N ILE A 57 -15.50 -0.55 -7.67
CA ILE A 57 -15.03 0.30 -8.79
C ILE A 57 -13.68 -0.18 -9.30
N ILE A 58 -12.77 -0.54 -8.40
CA ILE A 58 -11.38 -0.86 -8.71
C ILE A 58 -11.22 -2.36 -8.99
N LYS A 59 -10.66 -2.69 -10.13
CA LYS A 59 -10.35 -4.09 -10.49
C LYS A 59 -9.07 -4.61 -9.82
N GLY A 60 -8.14 -3.72 -9.52
CA GLY A 60 -6.89 -4.05 -8.85
C GLY A 60 -7.03 -4.10 -7.33
N ASP A 61 -5.91 -4.23 -6.65
CA ASP A 61 -5.88 -4.40 -5.20
C ASP A 61 -6.33 -3.13 -4.45
N VAL A 62 -7.14 -3.31 -3.42
CA VAL A 62 -7.64 -2.24 -2.55
C VAL A 62 -7.19 -2.51 -1.12
N SER A 63 -6.26 -1.69 -0.59
CA SER A 63 -5.78 -1.81 0.78
C SER A 63 -6.70 -1.09 1.76
N LEU A 64 -7.35 -1.87 2.63
CA LEU A 64 -8.23 -1.41 3.70
C LEU A 64 -7.60 -1.69 5.07
N GLU A 65 -7.50 -0.68 5.92
CA GLU A 65 -6.75 -0.74 7.18
C GLU A 65 -7.64 -1.11 8.35
N VAL A 66 -7.14 -2.04 9.19
CA VAL A 66 -7.73 -2.35 10.49
C VAL A 66 -7.51 -1.20 11.48
N VAL A 67 -8.40 -1.05 12.43
CA VAL A 67 -8.33 -0.02 13.49
C VAL A 67 -7.81 -0.62 14.80
N SER A 68 -8.12 -1.89 15.06
CA SER A 68 -7.65 -2.60 16.25
C SER A 68 -6.13 -2.68 16.30
N THR A 69 -5.59 -2.68 17.50
CA THR A 69 -4.15 -2.73 17.76
C THR A 69 -3.66 -4.07 18.32
N ASP A 70 -4.58 -4.93 18.75
CA ASP A 70 -4.32 -6.29 19.22
C ASP A 70 -4.61 -7.33 18.14
N TYR A 71 -4.06 -8.52 18.34
CA TYR A 71 -4.18 -9.62 17.39
C TYR A 71 -5.61 -10.04 17.10
N ASP A 72 -6.43 -10.25 18.14
CA ASP A 72 -7.78 -10.80 17.99
C ASP A 72 -8.68 -9.81 17.25
N GLY A 73 -8.61 -8.53 17.58
CA GLY A 73 -9.31 -7.46 16.90
C GLY A 73 -8.90 -7.33 15.43
N MET A 74 -7.58 -7.38 15.14
CA MET A 74 -7.09 -7.34 13.75
C MET A 74 -7.56 -8.55 12.93
N MET A 75 -7.64 -9.74 13.53
CA MET A 75 -8.14 -10.94 12.85
C MET A 75 -9.64 -10.82 12.53
N GLU A 76 -10.44 -10.34 13.47
CA GLU A 76 -11.87 -10.13 13.27
C GLU A 76 -12.13 -9.07 12.18
N GLU A 77 -11.53 -7.88 12.33
CA GLU A 77 -11.64 -6.80 11.34
C GLU A 77 -11.11 -7.23 9.97
N GLY A 78 -9.98 -7.91 9.91
CA GLY A 78 -9.40 -8.37 8.66
C GLY A 78 -10.32 -9.30 7.88
N ARG A 79 -10.98 -10.25 8.57
CA ARG A 79 -11.98 -11.13 7.97
C ARG A 79 -13.23 -10.37 7.52
N GLN A 80 -13.65 -9.33 8.27
CA GLN A 80 -14.77 -8.48 7.86
C GLN A 80 -14.43 -7.64 6.64
N LEU A 81 -13.27 -6.98 6.62
CA LEU A 81 -12.81 -6.19 5.48
C LEU A 81 -12.72 -7.03 4.20
N ARG A 82 -12.26 -8.28 4.30
CA ARG A 82 -12.17 -9.19 3.15
C ARG A 82 -13.52 -9.46 2.48
N LYS A 83 -14.64 -9.34 3.19
CA LYS A 83 -15.99 -9.54 2.63
C LYS A 83 -16.39 -8.46 1.62
N TYR A 84 -15.74 -7.29 1.62
CA TYR A 84 -16.04 -6.23 0.67
C TYR A 84 -15.58 -6.53 -0.77
N GLY A 85 -14.66 -7.48 -0.96
CA GLY A 85 -14.25 -7.90 -2.31
C GLY A 85 -13.03 -8.80 -2.31
N ASP A 86 -12.91 -9.61 -3.36
CA ASP A 86 -11.76 -10.51 -3.57
C ASP A 86 -10.45 -9.76 -3.88
N ASN A 87 -10.53 -8.47 -4.16
CA ASN A 87 -9.41 -7.58 -4.38
C ASN A 87 -8.96 -6.83 -3.12
N VAL A 88 -9.63 -7.05 -1.98
CA VAL A 88 -9.26 -6.40 -0.71
C VAL A 88 -7.97 -6.99 -0.15
N ILE A 89 -7.05 -6.12 0.18
CA ILE A 89 -5.80 -6.40 0.90
C ILE A 89 -5.94 -5.80 2.30
N VAL A 90 -5.88 -6.63 3.32
CA VAL A 90 -6.01 -6.16 4.71
C VAL A 90 -4.72 -5.44 5.10
N LYS A 91 -4.82 -4.19 5.54
CA LYS A 91 -3.66 -3.40 5.94
C LYS A 91 -3.51 -3.43 7.46
N CYS A 92 -2.38 -3.98 7.94
CA CYS A 92 -2.04 -4.10 9.35
C CYS A 92 -0.77 -3.30 9.67
N PRO A 93 -0.66 -2.72 10.89
CA PRO A 93 0.51 -1.95 11.28
C PRO A 93 1.73 -2.85 11.51
N MET A 94 2.94 -2.28 11.37
CA MET A 94 4.21 -2.94 11.65
C MET A 94 4.46 -3.05 13.16
N THR A 95 3.75 -3.96 13.80
CA THR A 95 3.88 -4.30 15.23
C THR A 95 4.00 -5.81 15.38
N GLY A 96 4.35 -6.30 16.58
CA GLY A 96 4.36 -7.74 16.84
C GLY A 96 3.00 -8.39 16.62
N GLU A 97 1.92 -7.74 17.08
CA GLU A 97 0.54 -8.20 16.86
C GLU A 97 0.14 -8.13 15.38
N GLY A 98 0.53 -7.06 14.67
CA GLY A 98 0.30 -6.93 13.23
C GLY A 98 1.00 -8.00 12.41
N LEU A 99 2.24 -8.36 12.75
CA LEU A 99 2.96 -9.46 12.10
C LEU A 99 2.33 -10.83 12.38
N LYS A 100 1.88 -11.04 13.61
CA LYS A 100 1.14 -12.26 14.01
C LYS A 100 -0.18 -12.37 13.24
N ALA A 101 -0.93 -11.26 13.14
CA ALA A 101 -2.16 -11.19 12.34
C ALA A 101 -1.88 -11.42 10.85
N CYS A 102 -0.82 -10.82 10.30
CA CYS A 102 -0.39 -11.04 8.92
C CYS A 102 -0.17 -12.51 8.61
N LYS A 103 0.60 -13.21 9.46
CA LYS A 103 0.86 -14.65 9.29
C LYS A 103 -0.45 -15.46 9.27
N SER A 104 -1.36 -15.19 10.22
CA SER A 104 -2.61 -15.93 10.35
C SER A 104 -3.60 -15.64 9.21
N LEU A 105 -3.79 -14.36 8.86
CA LEU A 105 -4.65 -13.96 7.73
C LEU A 105 -4.13 -14.55 6.41
N THR A 106 -2.81 -14.51 6.18
CA THR A 106 -2.21 -15.08 4.98
C THR A 106 -2.41 -16.60 4.92
N ALA A 107 -2.36 -17.32 6.05
CA ALA A 107 -2.66 -18.72 6.11
C ALA A 107 -4.14 -19.04 5.79
N GLU A 108 -5.04 -18.10 6.03
CA GLU A 108 -6.45 -18.16 5.64
C GLU A 108 -6.70 -17.72 4.18
N GLY A 109 -5.65 -17.41 3.41
CA GLY A 109 -5.75 -16.91 2.03
C GLY A 109 -6.12 -15.43 1.92
N ILE A 110 -6.09 -14.69 3.02
CA ILE A 110 -6.36 -13.25 3.04
C ILE A 110 -5.04 -12.49 2.88
N PRO A 111 -4.82 -11.77 1.76
CA PRO A 111 -3.57 -11.05 1.53
C PRO A 111 -3.44 -9.83 2.44
N VAL A 112 -2.21 -9.56 2.91
CA VAL A 112 -1.93 -8.50 3.86
C VAL A 112 -0.92 -7.50 3.30
N ASN A 113 -1.12 -6.22 3.62
CA ASN A 113 -0.19 -5.13 3.45
C ASN A 113 0.29 -4.67 4.84
N ILE A 114 1.59 -4.86 5.15
CA ILE A 114 2.16 -4.33 6.38
C ILE A 114 2.57 -2.88 6.17
N THR A 115 1.92 -1.99 6.93
CA THR A 115 2.09 -0.52 6.82
C THR A 115 2.91 0.04 7.99
N LEU A 116 3.26 1.33 7.89
CA LEU A 116 4.08 2.04 8.88
C LEU A 116 5.46 1.41 9.04
N VAL A 117 6.09 1.11 7.93
CA VAL A 117 7.44 0.55 7.87
C VAL A 117 8.46 1.68 7.70
N PHE A 118 9.46 1.72 8.58
CA PHE A 118 10.46 2.79 8.66
C PHE A 118 11.91 2.28 8.64
N SER A 119 12.13 0.96 8.53
CA SER A 119 13.47 0.37 8.44
C SER A 119 13.49 -0.88 7.56
N PRO A 120 14.66 -1.24 6.99
CA PRO A 120 14.81 -2.47 6.21
C PRO A 120 14.54 -3.72 7.03
N ASN A 121 14.88 -3.71 8.33
CA ASN A 121 14.60 -4.82 9.25
C ASN A 121 13.10 -5.07 9.39
N GLN A 122 12.30 -4.01 9.52
CA GLN A 122 10.85 -4.11 9.56
C GLN A 122 10.28 -4.70 8.27
N ALA A 123 10.78 -4.26 7.11
CA ALA A 123 10.38 -4.81 5.82
C ALA A 123 10.72 -6.30 5.68
N LEU A 124 11.91 -6.71 6.16
CA LEU A 124 12.33 -8.11 6.17
C LEU A 124 11.40 -8.98 7.04
N LEU A 125 11.04 -8.50 8.24
CA LEU A 125 10.11 -9.20 9.13
C LEU A 125 8.70 -9.32 8.52
N ALA A 126 8.21 -8.26 7.86
CA ALA A 126 6.95 -8.30 7.13
C ALA A 126 6.94 -9.35 6.01
N ALA A 127 8.03 -9.42 5.24
CA ALA A 127 8.19 -10.43 4.20
C ALA A 127 8.23 -11.86 4.78
N LYS A 128 8.90 -12.06 5.91
CA LYS A 128 8.94 -13.33 6.65
C LYS A 128 7.56 -13.74 7.17
N ALA A 129 6.72 -12.78 7.56
CA ALA A 129 5.35 -13.03 7.98
C ALA A 129 4.39 -13.37 6.81
N GLY A 130 4.85 -13.27 5.56
CA GLY A 130 4.08 -13.62 4.37
C GLY A 130 3.28 -12.46 3.77
N ALA A 131 3.59 -11.22 4.11
CA ALA A 131 2.91 -10.05 3.56
C ALA A 131 2.96 -10.03 2.03
N LYS A 132 1.83 -9.71 1.38
CA LYS A 132 1.77 -9.44 -0.07
C LYS A 132 2.45 -8.13 -0.40
N TYR A 133 2.23 -7.11 0.42
CA TYR A 133 2.85 -5.79 0.32
C TYR A 133 3.51 -5.40 1.64
N VAL A 134 4.58 -4.62 1.51
CA VAL A 134 5.17 -3.83 2.59
C VAL A 134 5.13 -2.37 2.19
N SER A 135 4.66 -1.49 3.07
CA SER A 135 4.51 -0.06 2.80
C SER A 135 5.51 0.77 3.61
N PRO A 136 6.72 1.01 3.07
CA PRO A 136 7.70 1.93 3.66
C PRO A 136 7.27 3.39 3.47
N PHE A 137 7.37 4.18 4.55
CA PHE A 137 6.89 5.58 4.59
C PHE A 137 8.04 6.56 4.37
N ILE A 138 8.35 6.84 3.11
CA ILE A 138 9.51 7.67 2.75
C ILE A 138 9.34 9.14 3.14
N GLY A 139 8.16 9.73 2.91
CA GLY A 139 7.94 11.15 3.19
C GLY A 139 8.04 11.48 4.69
N ARG A 140 7.61 10.58 5.58
CA ARG A 140 7.79 10.78 7.03
C ARG A 140 9.25 10.72 7.45
N LEU A 141 10.09 9.96 6.77
CA LEU A 141 11.53 9.96 6.99
C LEU A 141 12.16 11.27 6.51
N ASP A 142 11.73 11.78 5.38
CA ASP A 142 12.17 13.11 4.89
C ASP A 142 11.77 14.22 5.87
N ASP A 143 10.57 14.15 6.45
CA ASP A 143 10.08 15.12 7.44
C ASP A 143 11.00 15.27 8.67
N ILE A 144 11.78 14.24 9.02
CA ILE A 144 12.74 14.25 10.13
C ILE A 144 14.21 14.33 9.68
N GLY A 145 14.44 14.73 8.43
CA GLY A 145 15.77 14.98 7.89
C GLY A 145 16.53 13.74 7.39
N HIS A 146 15.86 12.63 7.20
CA HIS A 146 16.42 11.45 6.55
C HIS A 146 16.17 11.48 5.03
N THR A 147 16.91 10.68 4.27
CA THR A 147 16.62 10.44 2.86
C THR A 147 15.73 9.21 2.73
N GLY A 148 14.41 9.42 2.68
CA GLY A 148 13.42 8.33 2.69
C GLY A 148 13.62 7.30 1.58
N MET A 149 14.10 7.73 0.39
CA MET A 149 14.37 6.82 -0.73
C MET A 149 15.52 5.83 -0.46
N ASP A 150 16.44 6.11 0.46
CA ASP A 150 17.49 5.15 0.81
C ASP A 150 16.89 3.90 1.45
N LEU A 151 15.83 4.03 2.24
CA LEU A 151 15.06 2.90 2.75
C LEU A 151 14.57 1.98 1.62
N ILE A 152 14.07 2.56 0.53
CA ILE A 152 13.57 1.77 -0.62
C ILE A 152 14.71 1.04 -1.33
N LYS A 153 15.87 1.69 -1.49
CA LYS A 153 17.08 1.06 -2.08
C LYS A 153 17.52 -0.16 -1.28
N GLU A 154 17.60 -0.02 0.05
CA GLU A 154 18.02 -1.08 0.96
C GLU A 154 17.03 -2.25 0.96
N ILE A 155 15.71 -1.99 1.05
CA ILE A 155 14.69 -3.04 0.97
C ILE A 155 14.77 -3.75 -0.38
N LYS A 156 14.92 -3.00 -1.48
CA LYS A 156 15.01 -3.58 -2.84
C LYS A 156 16.22 -4.48 -2.98
N GLN A 157 17.37 -4.06 -2.44
CA GLN A 157 18.59 -4.87 -2.43
C GLN A 157 18.39 -6.15 -1.63
N ILE A 158 17.84 -6.07 -0.41
CA ILE A 158 17.58 -7.24 0.44
C ILE A 158 16.61 -8.21 -0.26
N PHE A 159 15.48 -7.71 -0.76
CA PHE A 159 14.49 -8.56 -1.43
C PHE A 159 15.01 -9.15 -2.75
N GLY A 160 15.97 -8.47 -3.40
CA GLY A 160 16.64 -8.95 -4.61
C GLY A 160 17.63 -10.09 -4.36
N ASN A 161 18.19 -10.19 -3.15
CA ASN A 161 19.12 -11.25 -2.76
C ASN A 161 18.40 -12.58 -2.44
N TYR A 162 17.10 -12.53 -2.19
CA TYR A 162 16.29 -13.69 -1.78
C TYR A 162 15.01 -13.75 -2.62
N ASP A 163 14.35 -14.91 -2.64
CA ASP A 163 13.14 -15.12 -3.43
C ASP A 163 11.86 -14.72 -2.67
N PHE A 164 11.87 -13.52 -2.06
CA PHE A 164 10.68 -12.97 -1.44
C PHE A 164 9.62 -12.63 -2.49
N LYS A 165 8.37 -12.97 -2.21
CA LYS A 165 7.21 -12.65 -3.08
C LYS A 165 6.57 -11.31 -2.70
N THR A 166 6.91 -10.77 -1.53
CA THR A 166 6.44 -9.50 -1.02
C THR A 166 6.83 -8.36 -1.96
N GLN A 167 5.87 -7.51 -2.30
CA GLN A 167 6.06 -6.35 -3.17
C GLN A 167 6.31 -5.10 -2.32
N ILE A 168 7.21 -4.23 -2.81
CA ILE A 168 7.50 -2.94 -2.17
C ILE A 168 6.47 -1.92 -2.68
N LEU A 169 5.61 -1.44 -1.79
CA LEU A 169 4.62 -0.41 -2.03
C LEU A 169 5.09 0.88 -1.34
N VAL A 170 5.71 1.77 -2.12
CA VAL A 170 6.25 3.04 -1.59
C VAL A 170 5.10 3.94 -1.17
N ALA A 171 5.08 4.32 0.10
CA ALA A 171 4.03 5.11 0.73
C ALA A 171 4.55 6.44 1.27
N SER A 172 3.62 7.31 1.68
CA SER A 172 3.97 8.66 2.16
C SER A 172 4.68 9.51 1.08
N ILE A 173 4.24 9.37 -0.16
CA ILE A 173 4.69 10.18 -1.30
C ILE A 173 4.27 11.64 -1.09
N ARG A 174 5.21 12.59 -1.29
CA ARG A 174 4.99 14.02 -1.07
C ARG A 174 4.97 14.83 -2.37
N HIS A 175 5.67 14.39 -3.41
CA HIS A 175 5.83 15.12 -4.66
C HIS A 175 6.18 14.16 -5.83
N PRO A 176 6.04 14.62 -7.10
CA PRO A 176 6.28 13.78 -8.28
C PRO A 176 7.67 13.15 -8.35
N GLN A 177 8.72 13.82 -7.84
CA GLN A 177 10.08 13.29 -7.87
C GLN A 177 10.20 11.98 -7.08
N HIS A 178 9.45 11.79 -5.99
CA HIS A 178 9.41 10.51 -5.26
C HIS A 178 8.94 9.34 -6.16
N VAL A 179 8.00 9.60 -7.06
CA VAL A 179 7.52 8.57 -8.01
C VAL A 179 8.60 8.21 -9.02
N VAL A 180 9.32 9.21 -9.54
CA VAL A 180 10.46 9.03 -10.46
C VAL A 180 11.56 8.20 -9.78
N ASP A 181 11.92 8.55 -8.56
CA ASP A 181 13.00 7.89 -7.83
C ASP A 181 12.62 6.45 -7.44
N ALA A 182 11.37 6.21 -7.03
CA ALA A 182 10.85 4.87 -6.82
C ALA A 182 10.91 4.01 -8.08
N GLY A 183 10.56 4.61 -9.24
CA GLY A 183 10.64 3.94 -10.55
C GLY A 183 12.07 3.60 -10.94
N LYS A 184 13.04 4.51 -10.73
CA LYS A 184 14.48 4.27 -10.99
C LYS A 184 15.05 3.13 -10.14
N ILE A 185 14.61 3.03 -8.88
CA ILE A 185 15.02 1.95 -7.96
C ILE A 185 14.36 0.62 -8.35
N GLY A 186 13.23 0.66 -9.06
CA GLY A 186 12.47 -0.52 -9.45
C GLY A 186 11.56 -1.01 -8.32
N ALA A 187 10.94 -0.10 -7.58
CA ALA A 187 9.85 -0.43 -6.66
C ALA A 187 8.69 -1.09 -7.43
N ASP A 188 7.92 -1.94 -6.75
CA ASP A 188 6.84 -2.68 -7.41
C ASP A 188 5.57 -1.84 -7.54
N VAL A 189 5.30 -0.99 -6.53
CA VAL A 189 4.10 -0.14 -6.42
C VAL A 189 4.48 1.18 -5.78
N VAL A 190 3.83 2.26 -6.19
CA VAL A 190 3.79 3.54 -5.48
C VAL A 190 2.34 3.87 -5.15
N THR A 191 2.07 4.36 -3.94
CA THR A 191 0.74 4.92 -3.64
C THR A 191 0.84 6.43 -3.53
N VAL A 192 0.07 7.11 -4.37
CA VAL A 192 0.23 8.53 -4.67
C VAL A 192 -1.02 9.30 -4.23
N PRO A 193 -0.87 10.37 -3.42
CA PRO A 193 -1.99 11.27 -3.14
C PRO A 193 -2.52 11.89 -4.44
N ALA A 194 -3.84 12.10 -4.53
CA ALA A 194 -4.48 12.68 -5.73
C ALA A 194 -3.84 14.00 -6.18
N ALA A 195 -3.48 14.87 -5.22
CA ALA A 195 -2.82 16.14 -5.52
C ALA A 195 -1.44 15.96 -6.17
N VAL A 196 -0.70 14.91 -5.80
CA VAL A 196 0.60 14.60 -6.42
C VAL A 196 0.40 14.00 -7.81
N LEU A 197 -0.58 13.10 -7.97
CA LEU A 197 -0.90 12.52 -9.28
C LEU A 197 -1.33 13.63 -10.28
N GLY A 198 -2.15 14.59 -9.82
CA GLY A 198 -2.49 15.76 -10.64
C GLY A 198 -1.29 16.59 -11.07
N LYS A 199 -0.29 16.77 -10.18
CA LYS A 199 0.97 17.46 -10.55
C LYS A 199 1.79 16.68 -11.57
N MET A 200 1.72 15.35 -11.61
CA MET A 200 2.43 14.54 -12.60
C MET A 200 1.87 14.70 -14.02
N LEU A 201 0.58 15.09 -14.14
CA LEU A 201 -0.06 15.35 -15.43
C LEU A 201 0.26 16.73 -16.00
N ASN A 202 0.71 17.66 -15.17
CA ASN A 202 0.94 19.04 -15.56
C ASN A 202 2.43 19.31 -15.76
N HIS A 203 2.75 20.06 -16.82
CA HIS A 203 4.08 20.61 -17.07
C HIS A 203 3.96 22.10 -17.39
N THR A 204 4.95 22.87 -16.98
CA THR A 204 4.97 24.33 -17.23
C THR A 204 5.34 24.72 -18.66
N LEU A 205 5.83 23.76 -19.47
CA LEU A 205 6.21 23.95 -20.86
C LEU A 205 5.20 23.32 -21.81
#